data_bc8fd1f7c45f1a3eeccc37a3ec91f35f
#
_entry.id   bc8fd1f7c45f1a3eeccc37a3ec91f35f
#
_cell.length_a   1.000
_cell.length_b   1.000
_cell.length_c   1.000
_cell.angle_alpha   90.00
_cell.angle_beta   90.00
_cell.angle_gamma   90.00
#
_symmetry.space_group_name_H-M   'P 1'
#
loop_
_entity.id
_entity.type
_entity.pdbx_description
1 polymer ?
#
loop_
_entity_poly.entity_id
_entity_poly.type
_entity_poly.pdbx_seq_one_letter_code
_entity_poly.pdbx_strand_id
1 'polypeptide(L)'
;NDDKYDGSQNIISNASCTTNCLAPVTKVLQDEFGIVKGLMTTIHAYTQDQNLQDGPHKDLRRARAAALNIVPTSTGAAKAIGLVMPELKGKLDGYALRVPIPTGSVTDLTVELAKAASAEDINAAFKAAAEGRLKGILKYYDAPIVSSDIVTDPHSSIFDSGLTKVIDNQAKVVSWYDNEWGYSNRLIDLVALVGARL
;
A
#
# COMPACT_ATOMS: atom_id res chain seq x y z
N ASN A 1 4.67 5.21 12.13
CA ASN A 1 4.47 6.28 13.16
C ASN A 1 3.91 5.77 14.49
N ASP A 2 4.17 4.52 14.81
CA ASP A 2 3.83 3.89 16.09
C ASP A 2 4.51 4.56 17.29
N ASP A 3 5.62 5.26 17.04
CA ASP A 3 6.33 6.13 18.01
C ASP A 3 5.50 7.34 18.47
N LYS A 4 4.47 7.72 17.70
CA LYS A 4 3.57 8.85 18.04
C LYS A 4 2.50 8.51 19.04
N TYR A 5 2.26 7.22 19.30
CA TYR A 5 1.33 6.80 20.33
C TYR A 5 1.94 6.97 21.72
N ASP A 6 1.36 7.83 22.53
CA ASP A 6 1.84 8.16 23.88
C ASP A 6 0.85 7.74 24.99
N GLY A 7 -0.23 7.04 24.65
CA GLY A 7 -1.25 6.59 25.59
C GLY A 7 -2.37 7.61 25.86
N SER A 8 -2.29 8.82 25.33
CA SER A 8 -3.33 9.87 25.51
C SER A 8 -4.50 9.70 24.53
N GLN A 9 -4.30 8.98 23.45
CA GLN A 9 -5.30 8.83 22.39
C GLN A 9 -6.30 7.72 22.74
N ASN A 10 -7.58 8.06 22.84
CA ASN A 10 -8.67 7.11 23.08
C ASN A 10 -9.22 6.47 21.80
N ILE A 11 -8.93 7.05 20.64
CA ILE A 11 -9.37 6.56 19.33
C ILE A 11 -8.15 6.49 18.43
N ILE A 12 -7.88 5.30 17.92
CA ILE A 12 -6.73 5.02 17.06
C ILE A 12 -7.24 4.31 15.80
N SER A 13 -6.65 4.61 14.66
CA SER A 13 -6.98 3.99 13.38
C SER A 13 -5.79 3.20 12.85
N ASN A 14 -6.03 1.97 12.38
CA ASN A 14 -5.07 1.18 11.61
C ASN A 14 -5.06 1.58 10.12
N ALA A 15 -5.67 2.72 9.76
CA ALA A 15 -5.84 3.23 8.40
C ALA A 15 -6.56 2.23 7.47
N SER A 16 -6.07 2.02 6.23
CA SER A 16 -6.62 1.05 5.28
C SER A 16 -5.58 0.00 4.88
N CYS A 17 -6.02 -1.11 4.31
CA CYS A 17 -5.13 -2.13 3.76
C CYS A 17 -4.18 -1.56 2.70
N THR A 18 -4.70 -0.72 1.80
CA THR A 18 -3.90 -0.04 0.77
C THR A 18 -2.91 0.94 1.39
N THR A 19 -3.31 1.71 2.41
CA THR A 19 -2.40 2.61 3.14
C THR A 19 -1.30 1.81 3.85
N ASN A 20 -1.63 0.67 4.44
CA ASN A 20 -0.66 -0.22 5.08
C ASN A 20 0.38 -0.77 4.08
N CYS A 21 -0.03 -1.04 2.82
CA CYS A 21 0.90 -1.42 1.77
C CYS A 21 1.74 -0.22 1.30
N LEU A 22 1.11 0.92 1.07
CA LEU A 22 1.74 2.10 0.46
C LEU A 22 2.70 2.82 1.43
N ALA A 23 2.41 2.85 2.74
CA ALA A 23 3.21 3.57 3.72
C ALA A 23 4.65 3.05 3.83
N PRO A 24 4.93 1.74 3.95
CA PRO A 24 6.30 1.22 3.92
C PRO A 24 7.05 1.57 2.63
N VAL A 25 6.36 1.48 1.49
CA VAL A 25 6.95 1.82 0.17
C VAL A 25 7.34 3.30 0.11
N THR A 26 6.42 4.18 0.47
CA THR A 26 6.69 5.63 0.47
C THR A 26 7.73 6.03 1.52
N LYS A 27 7.77 5.33 2.66
CA LYS A 27 8.78 5.57 3.71
C LYS A 27 10.19 5.29 3.21
N VAL A 28 10.41 4.16 2.53
CA VAL A 28 11.74 3.84 1.97
C VAL A 28 12.12 4.86 0.91
N LEU A 29 11.24 5.17 -0.04
CA LEU A 29 11.54 6.12 -1.11
C LEU A 29 11.79 7.54 -0.58
N GLN A 30 11.00 7.98 0.41
CA GLN A 30 11.14 9.30 1.00
C GLN A 30 12.46 9.44 1.76
N ASP A 31 12.81 8.47 2.58
CA ASP A 31 14.01 8.55 3.42
C ASP A 31 15.30 8.49 2.61
N GLU A 32 15.36 7.65 1.58
CA GLU A 32 16.58 7.41 0.82
C GLU A 32 16.75 8.39 -0.36
N PHE A 33 15.65 8.73 -1.04
CA PHE A 33 15.72 9.47 -2.29
C PHE A 33 14.93 10.79 -2.27
N GLY A 34 13.98 10.95 -1.34
CA GLY A 34 13.04 12.06 -1.30
C GLY A 34 11.97 11.97 -2.40
N ILE A 35 10.70 12.15 -2.04
CA ILE A 35 9.58 12.18 -2.98
C ILE A 35 9.21 13.63 -3.26
N VAL A 36 9.24 14.03 -4.53
CA VAL A 36 8.75 15.33 -4.99
C VAL A 36 7.23 15.27 -5.13
N LYS A 37 6.73 14.31 -5.91
CA LYS A 37 5.30 14.03 -6.13
C LYS A 37 5.12 12.62 -6.70
N GLY A 38 3.89 12.11 -6.70
CA GLY A 38 3.61 10.81 -7.29
C GLY A 38 2.14 10.50 -7.44
N LEU A 39 1.86 9.51 -8.28
CA LEU A 39 0.53 8.96 -8.50
C LEU A 39 0.52 7.46 -8.25
N MET A 40 -0.52 7.00 -7.57
CA MET A 40 -0.70 5.60 -7.22
C MET A 40 -1.98 5.05 -7.86
N THR A 41 -1.88 3.87 -8.41
CA THR A 41 -3.05 3.05 -8.74
C THR A 41 -2.98 1.78 -7.91
N THR A 42 -4.01 1.49 -7.12
CA THR A 42 -4.14 0.15 -6.54
C THR A 42 -5.06 -0.70 -7.39
N ILE A 43 -4.55 -1.83 -7.87
CA ILE A 43 -5.33 -2.90 -8.49
C ILE A 43 -5.77 -3.79 -7.35
N HIS A 44 -7.06 -3.73 -7.01
CA HIS A 44 -7.57 -4.23 -5.75
C HIS A 44 -8.62 -5.31 -5.96
N ALA A 45 -8.58 -6.34 -5.15
CA ALA A 45 -9.65 -7.33 -5.08
C ALA A 45 -11.02 -6.66 -4.86
N TYR A 46 -12.11 -7.28 -5.32
CA TYR A 46 -13.45 -6.80 -4.99
C TYR A 46 -13.70 -6.89 -3.49
N THR A 47 -14.56 -6.02 -2.97
CA THR A 47 -14.92 -6.01 -1.55
C THR A 47 -16.44 -5.89 -1.40
N GLN A 48 -16.95 -6.09 -0.18
CA GLN A 48 -18.39 -6.14 0.09
C GLN A 48 -19.15 -4.83 -0.25
N ASP A 49 -18.47 -3.73 -0.45
CA ASP A 49 -19.05 -2.47 -0.90
C ASP A 49 -19.45 -2.47 -2.38
N GLN A 50 -19.10 -3.52 -3.14
CA GLN A 50 -19.48 -3.71 -4.53
C GLN A 50 -20.68 -4.65 -4.64
N ASN A 51 -21.52 -4.40 -5.65
CA ASN A 51 -22.69 -5.25 -5.91
C ASN A 51 -22.28 -6.60 -6.51
N LEU A 52 -22.99 -7.65 -6.12
CA LEU A 52 -22.88 -8.98 -6.75
C LEU A 52 -23.39 -8.95 -8.20
N GLN A 53 -24.52 -8.27 -8.42
CA GLN A 53 -25.12 -8.00 -9.73
C GLN A 53 -25.30 -6.50 -9.90
N ASP A 54 -25.53 -6.04 -11.15
CA ASP A 54 -25.87 -4.63 -11.40
C ASP A 54 -27.08 -4.23 -10.54
N GLY A 55 -26.93 -3.15 -9.78
CA GLY A 55 -27.96 -2.72 -8.84
C GLY A 55 -27.70 -1.33 -8.27
N PRO A 56 -28.60 -0.79 -7.45
CA PRO A 56 -28.46 0.54 -6.89
C PRO A 56 -27.18 0.71 -6.07
N HIS A 57 -26.46 1.81 -6.34
CA HIS A 57 -25.28 2.22 -5.57
C HIS A 57 -25.05 3.73 -5.75
N LYS A 58 -24.54 4.42 -4.74
CA LYS A 58 -24.23 5.87 -4.83
C LYS A 58 -23.16 6.19 -5.85
N ASP A 59 -22.15 5.30 -5.98
CA ASP A 59 -21.15 5.33 -7.04
C ASP A 59 -21.63 4.45 -8.20
N LEU A 60 -21.92 5.05 -9.35
CA LEU A 60 -22.43 4.34 -10.52
C LEU A 60 -21.47 3.29 -11.07
N ARG A 61 -20.17 3.41 -10.85
CA ARG A 61 -19.20 2.38 -11.24
C ARG A 61 -19.28 1.18 -10.31
N ARG A 62 -19.43 1.39 -8.99
CA ARG A 62 -19.63 0.31 -8.01
C ARG A 62 -21.03 -0.32 -8.09
N ALA A 63 -21.95 0.28 -8.81
CA ALA A 63 -23.27 -0.27 -9.11
C ALA A 63 -23.21 -1.50 -10.04
N ARG A 64 -22.08 -1.72 -10.72
CA ARG A 64 -21.89 -2.83 -11.67
C ARG A 64 -21.38 -4.08 -10.96
N ALA A 65 -21.73 -5.25 -11.52
CA ALA A 65 -21.36 -6.55 -10.99
C ALA A 65 -19.83 -6.69 -10.79
N ALA A 66 -19.42 -6.96 -9.56
CA ALA A 66 -18.01 -6.98 -9.15
C ALA A 66 -17.18 -8.04 -9.86
N ALA A 67 -17.75 -9.24 -10.05
CA ALA A 67 -17.04 -10.37 -10.63
C ALA A 67 -16.96 -10.34 -12.18
N LEU A 68 -17.56 -9.35 -12.82
CA LEU A 68 -17.63 -9.24 -14.29
C LEU A 68 -16.91 -8.00 -14.83
N ASN A 69 -16.40 -7.13 -13.98
CA ASN A 69 -15.91 -5.82 -14.39
C ASN A 69 -14.59 -5.44 -13.71
N ILE A 70 -13.77 -4.69 -14.44
CA ILE A 70 -12.76 -3.82 -13.83
C ILE A 70 -13.46 -2.52 -13.45
N VAL A 71 -13.54 -2.19 -12.18
CA VAL A 71 -14.31 -1.06 -11.66
C VAL A 71 -13.37 0.03 -11.12
N PRO A 72 -13.17 1.14 -11.86
CA PRO A 72 -12.45 2.30 -11.31
C PRO A 72 -13.24 2.90 -10.15
N THR A 73 -12.54 3.23 -9.07
CA THR A 73 -13.18 3.82 -7.88
C THR A 73 -12.20 4.74 -7.16
N SER A 74 -12.74 5.70 -6.42
CA SER A 74 -11.94 6.57 -5.56
C SER A 74 -11.31 5.76 -4.42
N THR A 75 -10.15 6.21 -3.96
CA THR A 75 -9.51 5.73 -2.73
C THR A 75 -8.89 6.90 -1.96
N GLY A 76 -9.02 6.88 -0.66
CA GLY A 76 -8.35 7.85 0.22
C GLY A 76 -6.91 7.45 0.60
N ALA A 77 -6.45 6.28 0.15
CA ALA A 77 -5.20 5.70 0.64
C ALA A 77 -3.96 6.58 0.38
N ALA A 78 -3.83 7.14 -0.82
CA ALA A 78 -2.70 8.02 -1.14
C ALA A 78 -2.71 9.32 -0.31
N LYS A 79 -3.90 9.90 -0.09
CA LYS A 79 -4.05 11.10 0.76
C LYS A 79 -3.79 10.79 2.22
N ALA A 80 -4.14 9.58 2.68
CA ALA A 80 -3.91 9.13 4.05
C ALA A 80 -2.41 9.01 4.38
N ILE A 81 -1.52 8.83 3.38
CA ILE A 81 -0.08 8.88 3.60
C ILE A 81 0.35 10.20 4.25
N GLY A 82 -0.24 11.33 3.87
CA GLY A 82 0.03 12.63 4.50
C GLY A 82 -0.39 12.75 5.97
N LEU A 83 -1.17 11.78 6.50
CA LEU A 83 -1.51 11.71 7.93
C LEU A 83 -0.43 10.97 8.73
N VAL A 84 0.19 9.95 8.13
CA VAL A 84 1.23 9.14 8.78
C VAL A 84 2.63 9.67 8.50
N MET A 85 2.82 10.38 7.38
CA MET A 85 4.05 11.07 6.97
C MET A 85 3.70 12.49 6.53
N PRO A 86 3.65 13.47 7.45
CA PRO A 86 3.21 14.84 7.17
C PRO A 86 3.99 15.54 6.05
N GLU A 87 5.26 15.19 5.86
CA GLU A 87 6.12 15.71 4.80
C GLU A 87 5.68 15.32 3.38
N LEU A 88 4.81 14.32 3.25
CA LEU A 88 4.21 13.88 1.98
C LEU A 88 2.80 14.43 1.76
N LYS A 89 2.31 15.29 2.66
CA LYS A 89 0.97 15.90 2.52
C LYS A 89 0.85 16.67 1.20
N GLY A 90 -0.12 16.27 0.38
CA GLY A 90 -0.39 16.90 -0.92
C GLY A 90 0.55 16.47 -2.06
N LYS A 91 1.53 15.60 -1.80
CA LYS A 91 2.46 15.11 -2.83
C LYS A 91 1.98 13.86 -3.55
N LEU A 92 1.05 13.11 -2.95
CA LEU A 92 0.55 11.85 -3.48
C LEU A 92 -0.97 11.91 -3.69
N ASP A 93 -1.42 11.39 -4.82
CA ASP A 93 -2.83 11.13 -5.11
C ASP A 93 -2.98 9.82 -5.90
N GLY A 94 -4.21 9.38 -6.14
CA GLY A 94 -4.43 8.15 -6.89
C GLY A 94 -5.87 7.65 -6.83
N TYR A 95 -6.08 6.48 -7.43
CA TYR A 95 -7.37 5.81 -7.47
C TYR A 95 -7.20 4.28 -7.40
N ALA A 96 -8.31 3.57 -7.31
CA ALA A 96 -8.34 2.12 -7.32
C ALA A 96 -8.98 1.58 -8.61
N LEU A 97 -8.49 0.44 -9.06
CA LEU A 97 -9.15 -0.43 -10.03
C LEU A 97 -9.55 -1.71 -9.32
N ARG A 98 -10.83 -1.90 -9.07
CA ARG A 98 -11.33 -3.18 -8.53
C ARG A 98 -11.35 -4.21 -9.64
N VAL A 99 -10.82 -5.39 -9.36
CA VAL A 99 -10.70 -6.50 -10.32
C VAL A 99 -11.42 -7.75 -9.81
N PRO A 100 -11.82 -8.68 -10.71
CA PRO A 100 -12.61 -9.86 -10.34
C PRO A 100 -11.80 -10.96 -9.62
N ILE A 101 -11.18 -10.65 -8.52
CA ILE A 101 -10.49 -11.62 -7.64
C ILE A 101 -10.92 -11.41 -6.18
N PRO A 102 -11.01 -12.49 -5.38
CA PRO A 102 -11.54 -12.41 -4.02
C PRO A 102 -10.58 -11.75 -3.03
N THR A 103 -9.29 -11.94 -3.18
CA THR A 103 -8.23 -11.33 -2.35
C THR A 103 -6.92 -11.25 -3.13
N GLY A 104 -5.95 -10.53 -2.59
CA GLY A 104 -4.67 -10.28 -3.25
C GLY A 104 -4.72 -9.03 -4.13
N SER A 105 -4.11 -7.97 -3.64
CA SER A 105 -4.11 -6.65 -4.26
C SER A 105 -2.68 -6.18 -4.52
N VAL A 106 -2.52 -5.18 -5.38
CA VAL A 106 -1.20 -4.62 -5.70
C VAL A 106 -1.28 -3.10 -5.83
N THR A 107 -0.30 -2.39 -5.27
CA THR A 107 -0.09 -0.97 -5.52
C THR A 107 0.94 -0.77 -6.61
N ASP A 108 0.62 0.04 -7.58
CA ASP A 108 1.50 0.57 -8.62
C ASP A 108 1.73 2.06 -8.32
N LEU A 109 2.93 2.39 -7.87
CA LEU A 109 3.30 3.74 -7.49
C LEU A 109 4.34 4.29 -8.46
N THR A 110 4.03 5.41 -9.07
CA THR A 110 4.99 6.19 -9.88
C THR A 110 5.28 7.50 -9.17
N VAL A 111 6.56 7.78 -8.90
CA VAL A 111 7.02 8.98 -8.20
C VAL A 111 8.16 9.68 -8.94
N GLU A 112 8.21 10.99 -8.78
CA GLU A 112 9.38 11.79 -9.10
C GLU A 112 10.24 11.87 -7.83
N LEU A 113 11.51 11.46 -7.95
CA LEU A 113 12.47 11.47 -6.87
C LEU A 113 13.29 12.77 -6.86
N ALA A 114 13.64 13.26 -5.67
CA ALA A 114 14.50 14.42 -5.51
C ALA A 114 15.97 14.09 -5.82
N LYS A 115 16.38 12.84 -5.57
CA LYS A 115 17.70 12.30 -5.94
C LYS A 115 17.51 11.23 -7.01
N ALA A 116 18.19 11.34 -8.12
CA ALA A 116 18.22 10.29 -9.14
C ALA A 116 18.77 9.00 -8.54
N ALA A 117 18.17 7.88 -8.90
CA ALA A 117 18.56 6.55 -8.45
C ALA A 117 18.33 5.53 -9.57
N SER A 118 19.16 4.51 -9.64
CA SER A 118 18.91 3.36 -10.52
C SER A 118 17.85 2.41 -9.93
N ALA A 119 17.36 1.48 -10.73
CA ALA A 119 16.47 0.43 -10.23
C ALA A 119 17.17 -0.45 -9.18
N GLU A 120 18.48 -0.68 -9.36
CA GLU A 120 19.33 -1.42 -8.46
C GLU A 120 19.47 -0.73 -7.10
N ASP A 121 19.67 0.61 -7.09
CA ASP A 121 19.75 1.40 -5.86
C ASP A 121 18.44 1.35 -5.08
N ILE A 122 17.32 1.48 -5.79
CA ILE A 122 15.98 1.39 -5.19
C ILE A 122 15.78 -0.01 -4.60
N ASN A 123 16.05 -1.05 -5.37
CA ASN A 123 15.89 -2.44 -4.90
C ASN A 123 16.78 -2.73 -3.68
N ALA A 124 18.02 -2.23 -3.66
CA ALA A 124 18.92 -2.37 -2.52
C ALA A 124 18.37 -1.68 -1.26
N ALA A 125 17.81 -0.47 -1.40
CA ALA A 125 17.18 0.27 -0.31
C ALA A 125 15.97 -0.49 0.27
N PHE A 126 15.10 -1.04 -0.59
CA PHE A 126 13.97 -1.85 -0.15
C PHE A 126 14.41 -3.14 0.56
N LYS A 127 15.43 -3.82 0.04
CA LYS A 127 15.99 -5.03 0.67
C LYS A 127 16.53 -4.72 2.06
N ALA A 128 17.34 -3.66 2.19
CA ALA A 128 17.88 -3.24 3.47
C ALA A 128 16.79 -2.86 4.48
N ALA A 129 15.73 -2.18 4.04
CA ALA A 129 14.60 -1.82 4.89
C ALA A 129 13.81 -3.06 5.36
N ALA A 130 13.58 -4.03 4.47
CA ALA A 130 12.86 -5.26 4.77
C ALA A 130 13.63 -6.16 5.75
N GLU A 131 14.95 -6.21 5.66
CA GLU A 131 15.82 -6.95 6.57
C GLU A 131 16.06 -6.20 7.89
N GLY A 132 15.87 -4.88 7.90
CA GLY A 132 16.14 -3.96 9.01
C GLY A 132 14.87 -3.42 9.68
N ARG A 133 14.69 -2.10 9.57
CA ARG A 133 13.66 -1.33 10.29
C ARG A 133 12.21 -1.71 9.98
N LEU A 134 11.93 -2.28 8.82
CA LEU A 134 10.60 -2.71 8.40
C LEU A 134 10.44 -4.22 8.39
N LYS A 135 11.32 -4.95 9.10
CA LYS A 135 11.24 -6.42 9.21
C LYS A 135 9.87 -6.85 9.76
N GLY A 136 9.23 -7.81 9.08
CA GLY A 136 7.89 -8.30 9.43
C GLY A 136 6.74 -7.40 8.93
N ILE A 137 7.03 -6.20 8.42
CA ILE A 137 6.06 -5.26 7.85
C ILE A 137 6.20 -5.21 6.32
N LEU A 138 7.44 -5.01 5.85
CA LEU A 138 7.82 -5.03 4.44
C LEU A 138 8.57 -6.33 4.14
N LYS A 139 8.17 -7.00 3.07
CA LYS A 139 8.88 -8.15 2.50
C LYS A 139 9.51 -7.74 1.17
N TYR A 140 10.78 -8.06 0.99
CA TYR A 140 11.45 -7.96 -0.32
C TYR A 140 11.28 -9.27 -1.07
N TYR A 141 10.88 -9.20 -2.35
CA TYR A 141 10.66 -10.39 -3.16
C TYR A 141 11.29 -10.22 -4.55
N ASP A 142 11.99 -11.24 -5.02
CA ASP A 142 12.72 -11.25 -6.30
C ASP A 142 12.28 -12.34 -7.26
N ALA A 143 11.36 -13.21 -6.83
CA ALA A 143 10.77 -14.21 -7.70
C ALA A 143 9.52 -13.66 -8.43
N PRO A 144 9.18 -14.17 -9.62
CA PRO A 144 7.99 -13.77 -10.35
C PRO A 144 6.73 -14.29 -9.64
N ILE A 145 5.94 -13.37 -9.06
CA ILE A 145 4.72 -13.68 -8.33
C ILE A 145 3.49 -13.04 -8.96
N VAL A 146 2.34 -13.60 -8.65
CA VAL A 146 1.02 -13.09 -8.98
C VAL A 146 0.13 -13.02 -7.72
N SER A 147 -1.07 -12.49 -7.85
CA SER A 147 -1.95 -12.24 -6.70
C SER A 147 -2.27 -13.48 -5.84
N SER A 148 -2.31 -14.68 -6.42
CA SER A 148 -2.56 -15.90 -5.66
C SER A 148 -1.40 -16.34 -4.76
N ASP A 149 -0.17 -15.91 -5.07
CA ASP A 149 1.03 -16.28 -4.32
C ASP A 149 1.15 -15.54 -2.99
N ILE A 150 0.45 -14.39 -2.85
CA ILE A 150 0.52 -13.56 -1.64
C ILE A 150 -0.68 -13.77 -0.70
N VAL A 151 -1.59 -14.68 -1.04
CA VAL A 151 -2.74 -15.00 -0.18
C VAL A 151 -2.23 -15.58 1.15
N THR A 152 -2.74 -15.05 2.25
CA THR A 152 -2.32 -15.34 3.63
C THR A 152 -0.90 -14.89 4.01
N ASP A 153 -0.24 -14.08 3.20
CA ASP A 153 1.02 -13.45 3.63
C ASP A 153 0.72 -12.32 4.64
N PRO A 154 1.32 -12.36 5.84
CA PRO A 154 1.01 -11.41 6.91
C PRO A 154 1.68 -10.03 6.74
N HIS A 155 2.59 -9.86 5.77
CA HIS A 155 3.24 -8.58 5.56
C HIS A 155 2.26 -7.53 5.03
N SER A 156 2.40 -6.32 5.50
CA SER A 156 1.62 -5.18 4.99
C SER A 156 1.95 -4.84 3.55
N SER A 157 3.19 -5.09 3.13
CA SER A 157 3.73 -4.71 1.83
C SER A 157 4.76 -5.75 1.37
N ILE A 158 4.58 -6.28 0.17
CA ILE A 158 5.48 -7.25 -0.46
C ILE A 158 6.04 -6.59 -1.72
N PHE A 159 7.22 -6.01 -1.60
CA PHE A 159 7.88 -5.28 -2.68
C PHE A 159 8.39 -6.23 -3.75
N ASP A 160 7.97 -6.00 -5.00
CA ASP A 160 8.36 -6.79 -6.17
C ASP A 160 9.53 -6.11 -6.90
N SER A 161 10.74 -6.59 -6.64
CA SER A 161 11.95 -6.01 -7.20
C SER A 161 12.09 -6.19 -8.72
N GLY A 162 11.43 -7.21 -9.28
CA GLY A 162 11.44 -7.47 -10.72
C GLY A 162 10.65 -6.44 -11.54
N LEU A 163 9.76 -5.68 -10.89
CA LEU A 163 8.91 -4.70 -11.55
C LEU A 163 9.38 -3.25 -11.37
N THR A 164 10.49 -3.02 -10.68
CA THR A 164 11.07 -1.67 -10.55
C THR A 164 11.51 -1.12 -11.89
N LYS A 165 11.05 0.08 -12.24
CA LYS A 165 11.44 0.80 -13.46
C LYS A 165 11.85 2.23 -13.12
N VAL A 166 12.83 2.73 -13.84
CA VAL A 166 13.32 4.10 -13.68
C VAL A 166 13.51 4.74 -15.05
N ILE A 167 13.08 5.98 -15.18
CA ILE A 167 13.37 6.86 -16.31
C ILE A 167 13.78 8.21 -15.71
N ASP A 168 15.04 8.59 -15.88
CA ASP A 168 15.63 9.77 -15.26
C ASP A 168 15.42 9.77 -13.73
N ASN A 169 14.66 10.73 -13.20
CA ASN A 169 14.29 10.80 -11.79
C ASN A 169 12.87 10.22 -11.49
N GLN A 170 12.20 9.66 -12.49
CA GLN A 170 10.90 9.02 -12.31
C GLN A 170 11.07 7.53 -12.01
N ALA A 171 10.65 7.12 -10.83
CA ALA A 171 10.64 5.72 -10.42
C ALA A 171 9.23 5.16 -10.39
N LYS A 172 9.08 3.93 -10.88
CA LYS A 172 7.87 3.12 -10.78
C LYS A 172 8.18 1.88 -9.96
N VAL A 173 7.43 1.67 -8.89
CA VAL A 173 7.58 0.54 -7.98
C VAL A 173 6.24 -0.16 -7.75
N VAL A 174 6.30 -1.46 -7.54
CA VAL A 174 5.12 -2.31 -7.35
C VAL A 174 5.25 -3.04 -6.02
N SER A 175 4.16 -3.08 -5.26
CA SER A 175 4.10 -3.83 -4.02
C SER A 175 2.75 -4.52 -3.87
N TRP A 176 2.81 -5.83 -3.55
CA TRP A 176 1.66 -6.70 -3.33
C TRP A 176 1.23 -6.70 -1.87
N TYR A 177 -0.01 -7.04 -1.61
CA TYR A 177 -0.54 -7.24 -0.26
C TYR A 177 -1.80 -8.10 -0.26
N ASP A 178 -1.91 -8.99 0.72
CA ASP A 178 -3.20 -9.56 1.04
C ASP A 178 -4.02 -8.50 1.77
N ASN A 179 -5.02 -7.95 1.10
CA ASN A 179 -5.80 -6.81 1.61
C ASN A 179 -6.62 -7.15 2.86
N GLU A 180 -6.84 -8.43 3.15
CA GLU A 180 -7.55 -8.89 4.34
C GLU A 180 -6.58 -9.36 5.42
N TRP A 181 -5.71 -10.31 5.08
CA TRP A 181 -4.82 -10.94 6.05
C TRP A 181 -3.73 -10.00 6.55
N GLY A 182 -3.05 -9.30 5.65
CA GLY A 182 -2.01 -8.33 6.02
C GLY A 182 -2.54 -7.21 6.93
N TYR A 183 -3.71 -6.66 6.59
CA TYR A 183 -4.37 -5.65 7.42
C TYR A 183 -4.76 -6.19 8.80
N SER A 184 -5.33 -7.40 8.87
CA SER A 184 -5.76 -8.02 10.12
C SER A 184 -4.57 -8.29 11.04
N ASN A 185 -3.43 -8.74 10.50
CA ASN A 185 -2.20 -8.91 11.28
C ASN A 185 -1.72 -7.56 11.86
N ARG A 186 -1.71 -6.49 11.07
CA ARG A 186 -1.33 -5.15 11.60
C ARG A 186 -2.29 -4.65 12.65
N LEU A 187 -3.58 -4.96 12.55
CA LEU A 187 -4.53 -4.59 13.58
C LEU A 187 -4.22 -5.28 14.92
N ILE A 188 -3.85 -6.56 14.88
CA ILE A 188 -3.44 -7.30 16.09
C ILE A 188 -2.15 -6.73 16.68
N ASP A 189 -1.17 -6.40 15.83
CA ASP A 189 0.06 -5.75 16.30
C ASP A 189 -0.22 -4.39 16.94
N LEU A 190 -1.15 -3.60 16.38
CA LEU A 190 -1.58 -2.34 16.97
C LEU A 190 -2.25 -2.55 18.34
N VAL A 191 -3.10 -3.57 18.47
CA VAL A 191 -3.72 -3.92 19.76
C VAL A 191 -2.65 -4.31 20.80
N ALA A 192 -1.67 -5.10 20.39
CA ALA A 192 -0.56 -5.49 21.28
C ALA A 192 0.28 -4.28 21.70
N LEU A 193 0.58 -3.37 20.77
CA LEU A 193 1.33 -2.14 21.04
C LEU A 193 0.60 -1.24 22.03
N VAL A 194 -0.72 -1.07 21.85
CA VAL A 194 -1.55 -0.26 22.77
C VAL A 194 -1.63 -0.93 24.13
N GLY A 195 -1.90 -2.24 24.17
CA GLY A 195 -2.00 -3.00 25.41
C GLY A 195 -0.72 -3.03 26.24
N ALA A 196 0.45 -2.93 25.58
CA ALA A 196 1.74 -2.84 26.27
C ALA A 196 2.01 -1.46 26.91
N ARG A 197 1.19 -0.45 26.62
CA ARG A 197 1.33 0.93 27.12
C ARG A 197 0.18 1.38 28.02
N LEU A 198 -0.76 0.48 28.32
CA LEU A 198 -1.83 0.65 29.32
C LEU A 198 -1.36 0.17 30.71
#